data_99f8629cace7fcc10b80e1e1b7309b46
#
_entry.id   99f8629cace7fcc10b80e1e1b7309b46
#
_cell.length_a   1.000
_cell.length_b   1.000
_cell.length_c   1.000
_cell.angle_alpha   90.00
_cell.angle_beta   90.00
_cell.angle_gamma   90.00
#
_symmetry.space_group_name_H-M   'P 1'
#
loop_
_entity.id
_entity.type
_entity.pdbx_description
1 polymer ?
#
loop_
_entity_poly.entity_id
_entity_poly.type
_entity_poly.pdbx_seq_one_letter_code
_entity_poly.pdbx_strand_id
1 'polypeptide(L)'
;MSPFSRKKVYGDEYLVTNMDAAEEACRLYAKRFRIETFFSDQKSRGFHLHKSHLADPQRLSRLLIAACLAYIWTVYLGSVCMKEGWVRIIHRGHRCDLSLFQLGMRLIEHFLNEDLPIPVAFHIFI
;
A
#
# COMPACT_ATOMS: atom_id res chain seq x y z
N MET A 1 0.72 -27.33 29.37
CA MET A 1 1.36 -26.27 28.57
C MET A 1 0.30 -25.67 27.67
N SER A 2 -0.01 -24.40 27.81
CA SER A 2 -0.97 -23.75 26.90
C SER A 2 -0.34 -23.59 25.52
N PRO A 3 -1.00 -24.00 24.43
CA PRO A 3 -0.48 -23.81 23.08
C PRO A 3 -0.45 -22.34 22.63
N PHE A 4 -0.92 -21.44 23.50
CA PHE A 4 -1.01 -20.03 23.20
C PHE A 4 -0.09 -19.22 24.11
N SER A 5 0.85 -18.52 23.51
CA SER A 5 1.70 -17.56 24.22
C SER A 5 1.18 -16.13 24.00
N ARG A 6 1.05 -15.38 25.09
CA ARG A 6 0.75 -13.94 25.03
C ARG A 6 2.04 -13.16 25.18
N LYS A 7 2.36 -12.34 24.22
CA LYS A 7 3.49 -11.42 24.33
C LYS A 7 3.06 -9.99 23.99
N LYS A 8 3.52 -9.04 24.79
CA LYS A 8 3.26 -7.62 24.57
C LYS A 8 4.06 -7.13 23.35
N VAL A 9 3.38 -6.53 22.41
CA VAL A 9 3.96 -5.97 21.20
C VAL A 9 3.46 -4.55 21.05
N TYR A 10 4.34 -3.60 21.08
CA TYR A 10 4.08 -2.17 20.90
C TYR A 10 2.88 -1.61 21.68
N GLY A 11 3.15 -0.82 22.72
CA GLY A 11 2.13 -0.26 23.59
C GLY A 11 1.44 -1.34 24.44
N ASP A 12 0.13 -1.31 24.54
CA ASP A 12 -0.67 -2.24 25.33
C ASP A 12 -1.35 -3.34 24.47
N GLU A 13 -0.88 -3.57 23.25
CA GLU A 13 -1.42 -4.63 22.40
C GLU A 13 -0.83 -6.00 22.76
N TYR A 14 -1.72 -7.00 22.85
CA TYR A 14 -1.36 -8.38 23.14
C TYR A 14 -1.69 -9.26 21.95
N LEU A 15 -0.71 -10.05 21.51
CA LEU A 15 -0.90 -11.06 20.48
C LEU A 15 -1.06 -12.43 21.10
N VAL A 16 -1.98 -13.22 20.55
CA VAL A 16 -2.14 -14.64 20.86
C VAL A 16 -1.74 -15.42 19.62
N THR A 17 -0.82 -16.35 19.77
CA THR A 17 -0.29 -17.13 18.65
C THR A 17 -0.03 -18.56 19.07
N ASN A 18 -0.10 -19.49 18.12
CA ASN A 18 0.34 -20.86 18.24
C ASN A 18 1.79 -21.08 17.77
N MET A 19 2.50 -19.99 17.46
CA MET A 19 3.91 -20.03 17.05
C MET A 19 4.83 -20.06 18.27
N ASP A 20 5.90 -20.83 18.19
CA ASP A 20 6.87 -20.96 19.27
C ASP A 20 7.77 -19.72 19.40
N ALA A 21 8.11 -19.09 18.26
CA ALA A 21 8.96 -17.91 18.21
C ALA A 21 8.13 -16.61 18.27
N ALA A 22 8.20 -15.90 19.37
CA ALA A 22 7.45 -14.66 19.57
C ALA A 22 7.88 -13.52 18.61
N GLU A 23 9.17 -13.41 18.29
CA GLU A 23 9.67 -12.42 17.34
C GLU A 23 9.12 -12.65 15.94
N GLU A 24 9.03 -13.91 15.52
CA GLU A 24 8.47 -14.25 14.21
C GLU A 24 6.97 -13.97 14.15
N ALA A 25 6.23 -14.29 15.20
CA ALA A 25 4.81 -13.95 15.31
C ALA A 25 4.59 -12.43 15.21
N CYS A 26 5.40 -11.62 15.90
CA CYS A 26 5.34 -10.17 15.82
C CYS A 26 5.65 -9.65 14.42
N ARG A 27 6.63 -10.21 13.75
CA ARG A 27 7.00 -9.84 12.38
C ARG A 27 5.88 -10.16 11.38
N LEU A 28 5.24 -11.31 11.52
CA LEU A 28 4.10 -11.69 10.68
C LEU A 28 2.88 -10.84 10.96
N TYR A 29 2.60 -10.55 12.22
CA TYR A 29 1.51 -9.65 12.60
C TYR A 29 1.70 -8.24 12.06
N ALA A 30 2.91 -7.70 12.12
CA ALA A 30 3.22 -6.39 11.56
C ALA A 30 2.93 -6.32 10.05
N LYS A 31 3.13 -7.43 9.31
CA LYS A 31 2.77 -7.51 7.89
C LYS A 31 1.27 -7.44 7.63
N ARG A 32 0.43 -7.86 8.59
CA ARG A 32 -1.03 -7.79 8.49
C ARG A 32 -1.51 -6.35 8.28
N PHE A 33 -0.84 -5.38 8.88
CA PHE A 33 -1.20 -3.97 8.75
C PHE A 33 -1.17 -3.48 7.29
N ARG A 34 -0.39 -4.12 6.44
CA ARG A 34 -0.37 -3.84 5.00
C ARG A 34 -1.71 -4.14 4.32
N ILE A 35 -2.45 -5.13 4.80
CA ILE A 35 -3.79 -5.47 4.30
C ILE A 35 -4.76 -4.33 4.62
N GLU A 36 -4.73 -3.82 5.84
CA GLU A 36 -5.56 -2.70 6.27
C GLU A 36 -5.23 -1.42 5.50
N THR A 37 -3.95 -1.15 5.29
CA THR A 37 -3.48 -0.04 4.44
C THR A 37 -3.96 -0.19 3.00
N PHE A 38 -3.85 -1.39 2.43
CA PHE A 38 -4.35 -1.68 1.08
C PHE A 38 -5.85 -1.38 0.95
N PHE A 39 -6.68 -1.87 1.89
CA PHE A 39 -8.11 -1.59 1.86
C PHE A 39 -8.43 -0.11 2.06
N SER A 40 -7.68 0.59 2.91
CA SER A 40 -7.84 2.03 3.11
C SER A 40 -7.52 2.82 1.84
N ASP A 41 -6.47 2.44 1.12
CA ASP A 41 -6.08 3.05 -0.16
C ASP A 41 -7.12 2.79 -1.26
N GLN A 42 -7.73 1.59 -1.27
CA GLN A 42 -8.81 1.26 -2.20
C GLN A 42 -10.09 2.08 -1.94
N LYS A 43 -10.36 2.42 -0.69
CA LYS A 43 -11.57 3.15 -0.30
C LYS A 43 -11.35 4.65 -0.28
N SER A 44 -10.84 5.18 0.81
CA SER A 44 -10.91 6.59 1.14
C SER A 44 -9.68 7.41 0.71
N ARG A 45 -8.52 6.77 0.54
CA ARG A 45 -7.26 7.48 0.26
C ARG A 45 -6.88 7.53 -1.22
N GLY A 46 -7.52 6.73 -2.07
CA GLY A 46 -7.13 6.63 -3.47
C GLY A 46 -8.28 6.37 -4.41
N PHE A 47 -8.60 5.11 -4.67
CA PHE A 47 -9.51 4.74 -5.76
C PHE A 47 -10.99 4.95 -5.47
N HIS A 48 -11.39 5.17 -4.23
CA HIS A 48 -12.78 5.39 -3.83
C HIS A 48 -13.76 4.31 -4.32
N LEU A 49 -13.37 3.04 -4.28
CA LEU A 49 -14.16 1.92 -4.81
C LEU A 49 -15.55 1.80 -4.18
N HIS A 50 -15.69 2.25 -2.92
CA HIS A 50 -16.99 2.28 -2.23
C HIS A 50 -18.02 3.20 -2.90
N LYS A 51 -17.59 4.15 -3.72
CA LYS A 51 -18.45 5.05 -4.49
C LYS A 51 -18.92 4.46 -5.83
N SER A 52 -18.42 3.28 -6.21
CA SER A 52 -18.80 2.64 -7.47
C SER A 52 -20.24 2.19 -7.52
N HIS A 53 -20.87 1.92 -6.35
CA HIS A 53 -22.22 1.42 -6.21
C HIS A 53 -22.53 0.14 -7.02
N LEU A 54 -21.49 -0.65 -7.33
CA LEU A 54 -21.66 -1.91 -8.04
C LEU A 54 -22.16 -2.99 -7.10
N ALA A 55 -23.35 -3.50 -7.37
CA ALA A 55 -23.98 -4.59 -6.61
C ALA A 55 -23.80 -5.96 -7.28
N ASP A 56 -23.55 -6.01 -8.60
CA ASP A 56 -23.34 -7.26 -9.33
C ASP A 56 -21.98 -7.89 -8.96
N PRO A 57 -21.97 -9.13 -8.41
CA PRO A 57 -20.72 -9.77 -7.96
C PRO A 57 -19.67 -9.96 -9.05
N GLN A 58 -20.08 -10.26 -10.28
CA GLN A 58 -19.13 -10.47 -11.37
C GLN A 58 -18.46 -9.17 -11.82
N ARG A 59 -19.24 -8.10 -11.90
CA ARG A 59 -18.71 -6.77 -12.24
C ARG A 59 -17.80 -6.24 -11.14
N LEU A 60 -18.20 -6.43 -9.87
CA LEU A 60 -17.39 -6.06 -8.73
C LEU A 60 -16.07 -6.82 -8.70
N SER A 61 -16.08 -8.13 -8.97
CA SER A 61 -14.88 -8.95 -9.04
C SER A 61 -13.91 -8.44 -10.11
N ARG A 62 -14.39 -8.10 -11.30
CA ARG A 62 -13.56 -7.53 -12.37
C ARG A 62 -12.98 -6.18 -12.00
N LEU A 63 -13.79 -5.32 -11.37
CA LEU A 63 -13.32 -4.02 -10.87
C LEU A 63 -12.22 -4.19 -9.82
N LEU A 64 -12.37 -5.13 -8.89
CA LEU A 64 -11.37 -5.41 -7.87
C LEU A 64 -10.05 -5.92 -8.47
N ILE A 65 -10.11 -6.78 -9.49
CA ILE A 65 -8.90 -7.23 -10.21
C ILE A 65 -8.18 -6.04 -10.85
N ALA A 66 -8.91 -5.20 -11.57
CA ALA A 66 -8.35 -4.00 -12.19
C ALA A 66 -7.76 -3.05 -11.16
N ALA A 67 -8.44 -2.84 -10.04
CA ALA A 67 -7.97 -2.01 -8.93
C ALA A 67 -6.70 -2.58 -8.26
N CYS A 68 -6.60 -3.89 -8.10
CA CYS A 68 -5.39 -4.53 -7.58
C CYS A 68 -4.19 -4.34 -8.51
N LEU A 69 -4.38 -4.51 -9.82
CA LEU A 69 -3.32 -4.26 -10.81
C LEU A 69 -2.89 -2.79 -10.82
N ALA A 70 -3.84 -1.87 -10.80
CA ALA A 70 -3.58 -0.44 -10.72
C ALA A 70 -2.85 -0.07 -9.42
N TYR A 71 -3.20 -0.71 -8.30
CA TYR A 71 -2.54 -0.51 -7.02
C TYR A 71 -1.07 -0.93 -7.07
N ILE A 72 -0.78 -2.12 -7.59
CA ILE A 72 0.59 -2.63 -7.74
C ILE A 72 1.42 -1.66 -8.59
N TRP A 73 0.87 -1.20 -9.71
CA TRP A 73 1.53 -0.24 -10.58
C TRP A 73 1.76 1.11 -9.88
N THR A 74 0.80 1.61 -9.12
CA THR A 74 0.92 2.87 -8.37
C THR A 74 2.01 2.78 -7.30
N VAL A 75 2.08 1.65 -6.57
CA VAL A 75 3.16 1.39 -5.59
C VAL A 75 4.52 1.32 -6.28
N TYR A 76 4.58 0.68 -7.45
CA TYR A 76 5.80 0.67 -8.27
C TYR A 76 6.25 2.08 -8.65
N LEU A 77 5.34 2.94 -9.11
CA LEU A 77 5.65 4.33 -9.40
C LEU A 77 6.11 5.10 -8.17
N GLY A 78 5.57 4.79 -6.99
CA GLY A 78 6.07 5.33 -5.72
C GLY A 78 7.53 4.95 -5.46
N SER A 79 7.93 3.72 -5.76
CA SER A 79 9.32 3.29 -5.64
C SER A 79 10.23 3.96 -6.68
N VAL A 80 9.77 4.16 -7.90
CA VAL A 80 10.46 4.95 -8.95
C VAL A 80 10.66 6.38 -8.48
N CYS A 81 9.62 6.99 -7.90
CA CYS A 81 9.67 8.33 -7.34
C CYS A 81 10.81 8.48 -6.32
N MET A 82 10.96 7.52 -5.42
CA MET A 82 12.02 7.53 -4.42
C MET A 82 13.41 7.33 -5.03
N LYS A 83 13.55 6.41 -5.98
CA LYS A 83 14.85 6.07 -6.59
C LYS A 83 15.38 7.15 -7.53
N GLU A 84 14.52 7.78 -8.29
CA GLU A 84 14.88 8.79 -9.30
C GLU A 84 14.84 10.23 -8.78
N GLY A 85 14.59 10.41 -7.48
CA GLY A 85 14.65 11.73 -6.84
C GLY A 85 13.46 12.65 -7.12
N TRP A 86 12.34 12.13 -7.65
CA TRP A 86 11.11 12.89 -7.87
C TRP A 86 10.45 13.39 -6.58
N VAL A 87 10.79 12.79 -5.44
CA VAL A 87 10.24 13.17 -4.12
C VAL A 87 10.45 14.66 -3.85
N ARG A 88 11.59 15.22 -4.23
CA ARG A 88 11.89 16.65 -4.02
C ARG A 88 10.99 17.58 -4.82
N ILE A 89 10.48 17.10 -5.95
CA ILE A 89 9.61 17.87 -6.84
C ILE A 89 8.16 17.80 -6.37
N ILE A 90 7.69 16.63 -5.98
CA ILE A 90 6.28 16.41 -5.60
C ILE A 90 6.02 16.61 -4.11
N HIS A 91 7.04 16.57 -3.27
CA HIS A 91 6.94 16.78 -1.82
C HIS A 91 8.02 17.74 -1.33
N ARG A 92 7.59 18.92 -0.88
CA ARG A 92 8.49 20.02 -0.50
C ARG A 92 8.97 20.00 0.94
N GLY A 93 8.61 18.98 1.72
CA GLY A 93 9.02 18.84 3.12
C GLY A 93 10.41 18.24 3.29
N HIS A 94 11.04 18.49 4.44
CA HIS A 94 12.32 17.87 4.78
C HIS A 94 12.19 16.37 5.08
N ARG A 95 11.01 15.93 5.49
CA ARG A 95 10.68 14.55 5.78
C ARG A 95 9.50 14.10 4.93
N CYS A 96 9.67 12.98 4.25
CA CYS A 96 8.59 12.38 3.47
C CYS A 96 7.82 11.38 4.33
N ASP A 97 6.62 11.76 4.76
CA ASP A 97 5.72 10.90 5.53
C ASP A 97 4.69 10.17 4.65
N LEU A 98 4.83 10.26 3.33
CA LEU A 98 3.92 9.64 2.38
C LEU A 98 4.27 8.17 2.16
N SER A 99 3.22 7.32 2.06
CA SER A 99 3.39 5.94 1.63
C SER A 99 3.81 5.85 0.15
N LEU A 100 4.33 4.70 -0.28
CA LEU A 100 4.66 4.47 -1.69
C LEU A 100 3.45 4.64 -2.60
N PHE A 101 2.27 4.23 -2.15
CA PHE A 101 1.03 4.43 -2.88
C PHE A 101 0.72 5.93 -3.07
N GLN A 102 0.80 6.71 -2.02
CA GLN A 102 0.57 8.16 -2.08
C GLN A 102 1.61 8.87 -2.96
N LEU A 103 2.88 8.48 -2.87
CA LEU A 103 3.93 8.98 -3.75
C LEU A 103 3.66 8.66 -5.22
N GLY A 104 3.24 7.42 -5.51
CA GLY A 104 2.87 7.00 -6.85
C GLY A 104 1.70 7.80 -7.41
N MET A 105 0.65 8.02 -6.62
CA MET A 105 -0.51 8.83 -7.02
C MET A 105 -0.10 10.27 -7.34
N ARG A 106 0.72 10.89 -6.53
CA ARG A 106 1.22 12.26 -6.76
C ARG A 106 2.15 12.34 -7.96
N LEU A 107 2.96 11.31 -8.19
CA LEU A 107 3.82 11.24 -9.37
C LEU A 107 3.01 11.15 -10.66
N ILE A 108 1.95 10.35 -10.68
CA ILE A 108 1.01 10.27 -11.81
C ILE A 108 0.38 11.64 -12.07
N GLU A 109 -0.13 12.28 -11.03
CA GLU A 109 -0.71 13.61 -11.13
C GLU A 109 0.28 14.63 -11.70
N HIS A 110 1.52 14.62 -11.21
CA HIS A 110 2.59 15.47 -11.72
C HIS A 110 2.85 15.23 -13.20
N PHE A 111 2.99 13.97 -13.63
CA PHE A 111 3.22 13.63 -15.03
C PHE A 111 2.06 14.06 -15.94
N LEU A 112 0.82 13.90 -15.47
CA LEU A 112 -0.35 14.35 -16.22
C LEU A 112 -0.42 15.88 -16.32
N ASN A 113 -0.08 16.60 -15.27
CA ASN A 113 -0.10 18.06 -15.27
C ASN A 113 1.01 18.68 -16.14
N GLU A 114 2.16 18.03 -16.21
CA GLU A 114 3.32 18.51 -16.98
C GLU A 114 3.39 17.87 -18.39
N ASP A 115 2.38 17.11 -18.78
CA ASP A 115 2.33 16.38 -20.05
C ASP A 115 3.56 15.51 -20.32
N LEU A 116 4.05 14.86 -19.25
CA LEU A 116 5.21 13.97 -19.30
C LEU A 116 4.78 12.52 -19.58
N PRO A 117 5.62 11.71 -20.26
CA PRO A 117 5.31 10.31 -20.49
C PRO A 117 5.32 9.51 -19.19
N ILE A 118 4.21 8.80 -18.93
CA ILE A 118 4.07 7.97 -17.74
C ILE A 118 4.69 6.59 -18.01
N PRO A 119 5.57 6.07 -17.14
CA PRO A 119 6.10 4.72 -17.27
C PRO A 119 4.99 3.67 -17.13
N VAL A 120 4.76 2.87 -18.17
CA VAL A 120 3.72 1.83 -18.19
C VAL A 120 4.26 0.42 -18.03
N ALA A 121 5.58 0.25 -18.03
CA ALA A 121 6.25 -1.03 -17.87
C ALA A 121 6.88 -1.16 -16.49
N PHE A 122 6.86 -2.37 -15.94
CA PHE A 122 7.59 -2.69 -14.72
C PHE A 122 9.05 -2.98 -15.04
N HIS A 123 9.96 -2.26 -14.40
CA HIS A 123 11.37 -2.59 -14.40
C HIS A 123 11.73 -3.19 -13.06
N ILE A 124 12.27 -4.41 -13.08
CA ILE A 124 12.79 -5.05 -11.87
C ILE A 124 14.15 -4.43 -11.60
N PHE A 125 14.24 -3.67 -10.52
CA PHE A 125 15.51 -3.17 -10.01
C PHE A 125 16.19 -4.30 -9.23
N ILE A 126 17.15 -4.91 -9.82
CA ILE A 126 18.01 -5.91 -9.16
C ILE A 126 19.19 -5.21 -8.54
#